data_b4a4e160290bbd3a4f4c06c485d17a5f
#
_entry.id   b4a4e160290bbd3a4f4c06c485d17a5f
#
_cell.length_a   1.000
_cell.length_b   1.000
_cell.length_c   1.000
_cell.angle_alpha   90.00
_cell.angle_beta   90.00
_cell.angle_gamma   90.00
#
_symmetry.space_group_name_H-M   'P 1'
#
loop_
_entity.id
_entity.type
_entity.pdbx_description
1 polymer ?
#
loop_
_entity_poly.entity_id
_entity_poly.type
_entity_poly.pdbx_seq_one_letter_code
_entity_poly.pdbx_strand_id
1 'polypeptide(L)'
;MNEGDRLKRVLVLCLVILMMARCAKEEKTVKRAVFAWEGVEEADEQLLENYRIDTIFMDINHYSTIPGYNIYLLAGDPSWGLEDIEHVVEEAEEKRADGVLFDIEGDYVTLASDLSFLDSSIPIYVCMPFWLDEDVQEKIIQEVDGVVVMNYSKGNERLNIQKTIEMAMADQYDKAILTAYELQPVGEYGLQEYNTYNEDGLDAVEKNYNEQFGGTDVGIAFHNLNMMRELNPAGIEGK
;
A
#
# COMPACT_ATOMS: atom_id res chain seq x y z
N MET A 1 -27.89 13.11 45.80
CA MET A 1 -27.82 12.81 44.33
C MET A 1 -28.86 11.74 44.07
N ASN A 2 -29.88 12.08 43.28
CA ASN A 2 -31.05 11.23 43.06
C ASN A 2 -30.67 10.02 42.21
N GLU A 3 -31.25 8.84 42.42
CA GLU A 3 -30.98 7.62 41.64
C GLU A 3 -31.17 7.85 40.13
N GLY A 4 -32.14 8.67 39.74
CA GLY A 4 -32.37 9.05 38.34
C GLY A 4 -31.21 9.80 37.70
N ASP A 5 -30.44 10.59 38.46
CA ASP A 5 -29.27 11.33 37.92
C ASP A 5 -28.05 10.40 37.76
N ARG A 6 -27.92 9.38 38.59
CA ARG A 6 -26.89 8.34 38.43
C ARG A 6 -27.13 7.51 37.16
N LEU A 7 -28.38 7.09 36.94
CA LEU A 7 -28.75 6.29 35.78
C LEU A 7 -28.51 7.05 34.46
N LYS A 8 -28.87 8.35 34.41
CA LYS A 8 -28.60 9.21 33.25
C LYS A 8 -27.11 9.36 32.94
N ARG A 9 -26.28 9.56 33.99
CA ARG A 9 -24.81 9.67 33.82
C ARG A 9 -24.18 8.37 33.31
N VAL A 10 -24.63 7.22 33.81
CA VAL A 10 -24.18 5.91 33.35
C VAL A 10 -24.59 5.70 31.87
N LEU A 11 -25.82 6.06 31.51
CA LEU A 11 -26.32 5.93 30.13
C LEU A 11 -25.54 6.82 29.15
N VAL A 12 -25.24 8.06 29.56
CA VAL A 12 -24.41 8.98 28.73
C VAL A 12 -22.99 8.47 28.61
N LEU A 13 -22.40 7.94 29.68
CA LEU A 13 -21.05 7.38 29.65
C LEU A 13 -20.98 6.13 28.72
N CYS A 14 -21.98 5.24 28.82
CA CYS A 14 -22.08 4.08 27.92
C CYS A 14 -22.27 4.49 26.44
N LEU A 15 -23.07 5.53 26.19
CA LEU A 15 -23.25 6.08 24.82
C LEU A 15 -21.95 6.69 24.27
N VAL A 16 -21.19 7.42 25.09
CA VAL A 16 -19.89 7.99 24.69
C VAL A 16 -18.87 6.88 24.44
N ILE A 17 -18.82 5.85 25.29
CA ILE A 17 -17.94 4.68 25.09
C ILE A 17 -18.33 3.90 23.83
N LEU A 18 -19.64 3.72 23.56
CA LEU A 18 -20.14 3.10 22.34
C LEU A 18 -19.86 3.94 21.07
N MET A 19 -19.91 5.28 21.20
CA MET A 19 -19.51 6.16 20.09
C MET A 19 -18.00 6.13 19.87
N MET A 20 -17.18 6.13 20.93
CA MET A 20 -15.73 5.98 20.80
C MET A 20 -15.32 4.59 20.25
N ALA A 21 -16.01 3.52 20.64
CA ALA A 21 -15.78 2.18 20.08
C ALA A 21 -16.22 2.06 18.61
N ARG A 22 -17.16 2.88 18.15
CA ARG A 22 -17.53 2.95 16.72
C ARG A 22 -16.62 3.83 15.88
N CYS A 23 -15.84 4.70 16.53
CA CYS A 23 -14.84 5.54 15.85
C CYS A 23 -13.45 4.90 15.76
N ALA A 24 -13.21 3.78 16.43
CA ALA A 24 -12.08 2.92 16.12
C ALA A 24 -12.46 2.14 14.84
N LYS A 25 -12.31 2.80 13.67
CA LYS A 25 -12.15 2.10 12.41
C LYS A 25 -10.98 1.14 12.66
N GLU A 26 -11.18 -0.16 12.63
CA GLU A 26 -10.06 -1.09 12.53
C GLU A 26 -9.28 -0.60 11.31
N GLU A 27 -8.13 -0.02 11.52
CA GLU A 27 -7.20 0.30 10.45
C GLU A 27 -6.85 -1.02 9.77
N LYS A 28 -7.45 -1.24 8.60
CA LYS A 28 -7.18 -2.42 7.80
C LYS A 28 -5.76 -2.30 7.29
N THR A 29 -4.83 -2.90 8.01
CA THR A 29 -3.43 -2.94 7.59
C THR A 29 -3.33 -3.69 6.26
N VAL A 30 -2.84 -3.02 5.23
CA VAL A 30 -2.56 -3.65 3.93
C VAL A 30 -1.50 -4.72 4.13
N LYS A 31 -1.80 -5.95 3.73
CA LYS A 31 -0.86 -7.07 3.87
C LYS A 31 -0.42 -7.65 2.53
N ARG A 32 -1.33 -7.71 1.56
CA ARG A 32 -1.06 -8.29 0.25
C ARG A 32 -1.70 -7.43 -0.83
N ALA A 33 -0.89 -6.72 -1.56
CA ALA A 33 -1.35 -5.76 -2.56
C ALA A 33 -0.89 -6.11 -3.97
N VAL A 34 -1.56 -5.53 -4.95
CA VAL A 34 -1.16 -5.57 -6.36
C VAL A 34 -1.36 -4.20 -7.01
N PHE A 35 -0.43 -3.82 -7.87
CA PHE A 35 -0.56 -2.63 -8.71
C PHE A 35 -1.38 -2.95 -9.96
N ALA A 36 -2.45 -2.21 -10.20
CA ALA A 36 -3.39 -2.40 -11.31
C ALA A 36 -3.49 -1.12 -12.17
N TRP A 37 -2.45 -0.86 -12.95
CA TRP A 37 -2.34 0.31 -13.84
C TRP A 37 -3.40 0.34 -14.94
N GLU A 38 -3.82 -0.81 -15.44
CA GLU A 38 -4.83 -0.93 -16.49
C GLU A 38 -6.21 -1.38 -15.94
N GLY A 39 -6.37 -1.33 -14.61
CA GLY A 39 -7.58 -1.76 -13.92
C GLY A 39 -7.63 -3.28 -13.73
N VAL A 40 -8.81 -3.74 -13.27
CA VAL A 40 -9.07 -5.14 -12.91
C VAL A 40 -10.24 -5.66 -13.75
N GLU A 41 -10.10 -6.86 -14.29
CA GLU A 41 -11.13 -7.56 -15.06
C GLU A 41 -11.80 -8.66 -14.22
N GLU A 42 -13.01 -9.09 -14.58
CA GLU A 42 -13.68 -10.21 -13.91
C GLU A 42 -12.83 -11.50 -13.93
N ALA A 43 -12.04 -11.68 -14.98
CA ALA A 43 -11.16 -12.83 -15.14
C ALA A 43 -10.02 -12.87 -14.09
N ASP A 44 -9.72 -11.77 -13.43
CA ASP A 44 -8.64 -11.68 -12.43
C ASP A 44 -9.05 -12.22 -11.06
N GLU A 45 -10.34 -12.38 -10.79
CA GLU A 45 -10.86 -12.78 -9.48
C GLU A 45 -10.12 -14.01 -8.92
N GLN A 46 -10.00 -15.06 -9.74
CA GLN A 46 -9.30 -16.29 -9.34
C GLN A 46 -7.80 -16.07 -9.08
N LEU A 47 -7.15 -15.19 -9.83
CA LEU A 47 -5.75 -14.84 -9.67
C LEU A 47 -5.53 -14.09 -8.35
N LEU A 48 -6.37 -13.08 -8.09
CA LEU A 48 -6.33 -12.30 -6.86
C LEU A 48 -6.59 -13.18 -5.62
N GLU A 49 -7.56 -14.09 -5.69
CA GLU A 49 -7.84 -15.06 -4.63
C GLU A 49 -6.67 -16.03 -4.39
N ASN A 50 -6.08 -16.60 -5.45
CA ASN A 50 -4.96 -17.55 -5.35
C ASN A 50 -3.77 -16.94 -4.62
N TYR A 51 -3.50 -15.66 -4.86
CA TYR A 51 -2.41 -14.92 -4.20
C TYR A 51 -2.87 -14.14 -2.96
N ARG A 52 -4.13 -14.36 -2.52
CA ARG A 52 -4.73 -13.77 -1.30
C ARG A 52 -4.55 -12.26 -1.25
N ILE A 53 -4.72 -11.60 -2.39
CA ILE A 53 -4.69 -10.15 -2.46
C ILE A 53 -5.83 -9.59 -1.59
N ASP A 54 -5.55 -8.64 -0.74
CA ASP A 54 -6.53 -7.92 0.08
C ASP A 54 -6.71 -6.48 -0.36
N THR A 55 -5.74 -5.94 -1.09
CA THR A 55 -5.70 -4.54 -1.49
C THR A 55 -5.25 -4.42 -2.95
N ILE A 56 -5.92 -3.54 -3.67
CA ILE A 56 -5.59 -3.22 -5.07
C ILE A 56 -5.23 -1.75 -5.14
N PHE A 57 -4.01 -1.46 -5.55
CA PHE A 57 -3.55 -0.13 -5.92
C PHE A 57 -3.96 0.11 -7.38
N MET A 58 -5.10 0.78 -7.56
CA MET A 58 -5.74 0.94 -8.87
C MET A 58 -5.51 2.33 -9.43
N ASP A 59 -5.00 2.40 -10.64
CA ASP A 59 -4.80 3.68 -11.34
C ASP A 59 -6.06 4.55 -11.30
N ILE A 60 -5.89 5.83 -11.04
CA ILE A 60 -6.97 6.81 -10.86
C ILE A 60 -7.93 6.86 -12.05
N ASN A 61 -7.43 6.63 -13.27
CA ASN A 61 -8.23 6.64 -14.50
C ASN A 61 -9.06 5.36 -14.70
N HIS A 62 -8.71 4.28 -13.98
CA HIS A 62 -9.37 2.98 -14.05
C HIS A 62 -10.16 2.63 -12.80
N TYR A 63 -10.28 3.58 -11.86
CA TYR A 63 -10.88 3.34 -10.55
C TYR A 63 -12.29 2.74 -10.65
N SER A 64 -12.48 1.65 -9.92
CA SER A 64 -13.77 1.03 -9.66
C SER A 64 -13.76 0.32 -8.30
N THR A 65 -14.91 0.23 -7.66
CA THR A 65 -15.04 -0.54 -6.42
C THR A 65 -15.22 -2.03 -6.74
N ILE A 66 -14.43 -2.88 -6.09
CA ILE A 66 -14.51 -4.34 -6.26
C ILE A 66 -14.87 -4.95 -4.90
N PRO A 67 -16.02 -5.62 -4.78
CA PRO A 67 -16.44 -6.21 -3.51
C PRO A 67 -15.40 -7.20 -2.96
N GLY A 68 -15.06 -7.05 -1.68
CA GLY A 68 -14.12 -7.94 -1.00
C GLY A 68 -12.67 -7.45 -0.98
N TYR A 69 -12.34 -6.41 -1.73
CA TYR A 69 -11.01 -5.82 -1.77
C TYR A 69 -11.01 -4.38 -1.24
N ASN A 70 -9.88 -3.96 -0.64
CA ASN A 70 -9.62 -2.56 -0.38
C ASN A 70 -9.08 -1.94 -1.67
N ILE A 71 -9.62 -0.80 -2.09
CA ILE A 71 -9.19 -0.12 -3.31
C ILE A 71 -8.54 1.21 -2.93
N TYR A 72 -7.24 1.30 -3.16
CA TYR A 72 -6.47 2.53 -3.03
C TYR A 72 -6.28 3.16 -4.40
N LEU A 73 -6.51 4.45 -4.50
CA LEU A 73 -6.17 5.19 -5.70
C LEU A 73 -4.66 5.23 -5.88
N LEU A 74 -4.19 4.72 -7.01
CA LEU A 74 -2.80 4.76 -7.42
C LEU A 74 -2.62 5.95 -8.36
N ALA A 75 -1.74 6.85 -8.02
CA ALA A 75 -1.46 8.03 -8.82
C ALA A 75 -0.05 8.55 -8.58
N GLY A 76 0.55 9.15 -9.60
CA GLY A 76 1.86 9.77 -9.47
C GLY A 76 2.39 10.29 -10.79
N ASP A 77 3.05 11.43 -10.72
CA ASP A 77 3.86 12.00 -11.81
C ASP A 77 5.04 12.74 -11.17
N PRO A 78 6.27 12.58 -11.68
CA PRO A 78 7.46 13.25 -11.12
C PRO A 78 7.42 14.77 -11.09
N SER A 79 6.51 15.39 -11.83
CA SER A 79 6.33 16.85 -11.90
C SER A 79 5.32 17.40 -10.89
N TRP A 80 4.63 16.53 -10.14
CA TRP A 80 3.59 16.95 -9.20
C TRP A 80 4.15 17.68 -7.99
N GLY A 81 3.39 18.67 -7.52
CA GLY A 81 3.57 19.38 -6.28
C GLY A 81 2.37 19.22 -5.36
N LEU A 82 2.34 20.00 -4.28
CA LEU A 82 1.31 19.90 -3.24
C LEU A 82 -0.12 20.01 -3.81
N GLU A 83 -0.40 20.93 -4.74
CA GLU A 83 -1.75 21.12 -5.30
C GLU A 83 -2.25 19.87 -6.04
N ASP A 84 -1.35 19.14 -6.75
CA ASP A 84 -1.70 17.92 -7.45
C ASP A 84 -1.99 16.77 -6.45
N ILE A 85 -1.17 16.67 -5.41
CA ILE A 85 -1.31 15.69 -4.33
C ILE A 85 -2.63 15.91 -3.57
N GLU A 86 -2.94 17.15 -3.18
CA GLU A 86 -4.20 17.51 -2.53
C GLU A 86 -5.40 17.15 -3.42
N HIS A 87 -5.33 17.44 -4.72
CA HIS A 87 -6.40 17.11 -5.66
C HIS A 87 -6.68 15.61 -5.75
N VAL A 88 -5.63 14.77 -5.77
CA VAL A 88 -5.79 13.31 -5.78
C VAL A 88 -6.45 12.79 -4.50
N VAL A 89 -6.09 13.36 -3.35
CA VAL A 89 -6.72 12.99 -2.06
C VAL A 89 -8.19 13.38 -2.05
N GLU A 90 -8.53 14.60 -2.50
CA GLU A 90 -9.92 15.04 -2.61
C GLU A 90 -10.73 14.11 -3.54
N GLU A 91 -10.17 13.74 -4.70
CA GLU A 91 -10.80 12.81 -5.62
C GLU A 91 -11.01 11.41 -5.01
N ALA A 92 -10.03 10.92 -4.25
CA ALA A 92 -10.12 9.64 -3.57
C ALA A 92 -11.21 9.65 -2.49
N GLU A 93 -11.34 10.73 -1.73
CA GLU A 93 -12.40 10.91 -0.73
C GLU A 93 -13.79 10.99 -1.39
N GLU A 94 -13.93 11.74 -2.48
CA GLU A 94 -15.17 11.82 -3.27
C GLU A 94 -15.60 10.46 -3.82
N LYS A 95 -14.65 9.70 -4.33
CA LYS A 95 -14.86 8.34 -4.85
C LYS A 95 -15.05 7.31 -3.74
N ARG A 96 -14.77 7.66 -2.48
CA ARG A 96 -14.79 6.76 -1.31
C ARG A 96 -13.80 5.60 -1.44
N ALA A 97 -12.65 5.89 -1.97
CA ALA A 97 -11.54 4.95 -1.97
C ALA A 97 -11.14 4.60 -0.52
N ASP A 98 -10.55 3.43 -0.32
CA ASP A 98 -10.07 3.02 1.01
C ASP A 98 -8.76 3.71 1.40
N GLY A 99 -8.08 4.38 0.45
CA GLY A 99 -6.88 5.18 0.64
C GLY A 99 -6.27 5.64 -0.68
N VAL A 100 -5.07 6.21 -0.60
CA VAL A 100 -4.26 6.63 -1.76
C VAL A 100 -2.88 5.99 -1.67
N LEU A 101 -2.34 5.56 -2.80
CA LEU A 101 -0.93 5.24 -2.97
C LEU A 101 -0.32 6.23 -3.96
N PHE A 102 0.62 7.04 -3.50
CA PHE A 102 1.42 7.89 -4.37
C PHE A 102 2.66 7.15 -4.88
N ASP A 103 2.79 7.08 -6.21
CA ASP A 103 3.96 6.56 -6.91
C ASP A 103 4.66 7.70 -7.67
N ILE A 104 5.24 8.63 -6.90
CA ILE A 104 5.90 9.83 -7.40
C ILE A 104 7.40 9.60 -7.37
N GLU A 105 7.96 9.20 -8.51
CA GLU A 105 9.40 8.99 -8.66
C GLU A 105 10.10 10.30 -9.03
N GLY A 106 10.96 10.82 -8.15
CA GLY A 106 11.65 12.07 -8.43
C GLY A 106 12.30 12.72 -7.21
N ASP A 107 11.91 13.95 -6.90
CA ASP A 107 12.41 14.68 -5.73
C ASP A 107 11.68 14.28 -4.45
N TYR A 108 12.15 13.20 -3.83
CA TYR A 108 11.59 12.69 -2.58
C TYR A 108 11.73 13.66 -1.40
N VAL A 109 12.65 14.63 -1.44
CA VAL A 109 12.78 15.66 -0.41
C VAL A 109 11.62 16.64 -0.49
N THR A 110 11.29 17.08 -1.71
CA THR A 110 10.11 17.93 -1.96
C THR A 110 8.83 17.16 -1.64
N LEU A 111 8.72 15.90 -2.07
CA LEU A 111 7.56 15.06 -1.74
C LEU A 111 7.34 14.96 -0.22
N ALA A 112 8.37 14.67 0.57
CA ALA A 112 8.25 14.60 2.02
C ALA A 112 7.78 15.94 2.63
N SER A 113 8.22 17.06 2.07
CA SER A 113 7.76 18.39 2.48
C SER A 113 6.28 18.61 2.15
N ASP A 114 5.85 18.25 0.95
CA ASP A 114 4.46 18.43 0.50
C ASP A 114 3.50 17.57 1.32
N LEU A 115 3.87 16.31 1.59
CA LEU A 115 3.10 15.41 2.45
C LEU A 115 2.88 15.97 3.85
N SER A 116 3.82 16.76 4.40
CA SER A 116 3.68 17.37 5.74
C SER A 116 2.58 18.42 5.85
N PHE A 117 2.08 18.93 4.71
CA PHE A 117 0.96 19.88 4.65
C PHE A 117 -0.38 19.21 4.33
N LEU A 118 -0.35 17.91 3.99
CA LEU A 118 -1.54 17.19 3.56
C LEU A 118 -2.44 16.89 4.76
N ASP A 119 -3.72 17.26 4.66
CA ASP A 119 -4.77 16.87 5.59
C ASP A 119 -5.69 15.85 4.91
N SER A 120 -5.75 14.63 5.43
CA SER A 120 -6.50 13.54 4.81
C SER A 120 -7.29 12.75 5.84
N SER A 121 -8.53 12.39 5.50
CA SER A 121 -9.37 11.50 6.29
C SER A 121 -9.22 10.02 5.92
N ILE A 122 -8.47 9.72 4.87
CA ILE A 122 -8.19 8.37 4.37
C ILE A 122 -6.68 8.06 4.44
N PRO A 123 -6.28 6.80 4.55
CA PRO A 123 -4.87 6.40 4.61
C PRO A 123 -4.07 6.82 3.38
N ILE A 124 -2.88 7.35 3.61
CA ILE A 124 -1.91 7.74 2.58
C ILE A 124 -0.72 6.79 2.61
N TYR A 125 -0.42 6.20 1.47
CA TYR A 125 0.76 5.38 1.23
C TYR A 125 1.65 6.01 0.18
N VAL A 126 2.95 5.75 0.24
CA VAL A 126 3.94 6.25 -0.73
C VAL A 126 4.85 5.13 -1.19
N CYS A 127 5.08 5.05 -2.51
CA CYS A 127 6.17 4.25 -3.07
C CYS A 127 7.51 4.95 -2.85
N MET A 128 8.52 4.20 -2.41
CA MET A 128 9.87 4.72 -2.32
C MET A 128 10.91 3.64 -2.64
N PRO A 129 12.03 4.01 -3.30
CA PRO A 129 13.07 3.04 -3.62
C PRO A 129 13.85 2.64 -2.37
N PHE A 130 14.31 1.38 -2.32
CA PHE A 130 15.05 0.84 -1.18
C PHE A 130 16.40 1.52 -0.92
N TRP A 131 16.96 2.18 -1.92
CA TRP A 131 18.27 2.85 -1.87
C TRP A 131 18.17 4.33 -1.46
N LEU A 132 16.97 4.84 -1.17
CA LEU A 132 16.79 6.22 -0.75
C LEU A 132 17.53 6.50 0.58
N ASP A 133 18.09 7.71 0.72
CA ASP A 133 18.78 8.13 1.94
C ASP A 133 17.87 7.99 3.18
N GLU A 134 18.41 7.44 4.28
CA GLU A 134 17.67 7.16 5.51
C GLU A 134 16.94 8.39 6.06
N ASP A 135 17.59 9.57 6.05
CA ASP A 135 16.99 10.82 6.51
C ASP A 135 15.77 11.25 5.69
N VAL A 136 15.72 10.88 4.40
CA VAL A 136 14.59 11.17 3.51
C VAL A 136 13.48 10.13 3.72
N GLN A 137 13.86 8.86 3.85
CA GLN A 137 12.90 7.80 4.20
C GLN A 137 12.18 8.13 5.51
N GLU A 138 12.91 8.55 6.55
CA GLU A 138 12.33 8.91 7.85
C GLU A 138 11.32 10.05 7.73
N LYS A 139 11.63 11.08 6.97
CA LYS A 139 10.69 12.19 6.74
C LYS A 139 9.41 11.76 6.06
N ILE A 140 9.50 10.87 5.04
CA ILE A 140 8.32 10.32 4.39
C ILE A 140 7.50 9.49 5.38
N ILE A 141 8.14 8.58 6.10
CA ILE A 141 7.50 7.67 7.06
C ILE A 141 6.74 8.45 8.15
N GLN A 142 7.23 9.61 8.57
CA GLN A 142 6.57 10.45 9.56
C GLN A 142 5.19 10.94 9.09
N GLU A 143 5.07 11.26 7.81
CA GLU A 143 3.91 11.98 7.25
C GLU A 143 2.84 11.05 6.63
N VAL A 144 3.12 9.74 6.48
CA VAL A 144 2.20 8.80 5.82
C VAL A 144 1.73 7.70 6.75
N ASP A 145 0.70 6.93 6.35
CA ASP A 145 0.19 5.76 7.09
C ASP A 145 0.93 4.48 6.73
N GLY A 146 1.57 4.46 5.57
CA GLY A 146 2.38 3.34 5.15
C GLY A 146 3.29 3.63 3.97
N VAL A 147 4.26 2.74 3.77
CA VAL A 147 5.19 2.82 2.65
C VAL A 147 5.23 1.51 1.87
N VAL A 148 5.34 1.63 0.55
CA VAL A 148 5.60 0.51 -0.35
C VAL A 148 7.01 0.66 -0.87
N VAL A 149 7.92 -0.20 -0.41
CA VAL A 149 9.33 -0.12 -0.79
C VAL A 149 9.54 -0.86 -2.10
N MET A 150 9.95 -0.14 -3.14
CA MET A 150 10.35 -0.69 -4.43
C MET A 150 11.69 -1.42 -4.27
N ASN A 151 11.62 -2.71 -3.96
CA ASN A 151 12.76 -3.54 -3.60
C ASN A 151 13.13 -4.49 -4.73
N TYR A 152 13.56 -3.92 -5.85
CA TYR A 152 13.83 -4.64 -7.09
C TYR A 152 15.23 -5.28 -7.12
N SER A 153 15.61 -5.92 -6.00
CA SER A 153 16.93 -6.56 -5.83
C SER A 153 16.80 -7.98 -5.29
N LYS A 154 16.49 -8.90 -6.19
CA LYS A 154 16.24 -10.31 -5.92
C LYS A 154 17.34 -10.97 -5.08
N GLY A 155 16.93 -11.67 -4.05
CA GLY A 155 17.79 -12.46 -3.16
C GLY A 155 18.36 -11.70 -1.95
N ASN A 156 18.17 -10.38 -1.89
CA ASN A 156 18.63 -9.56 -0.76
C ASN A 156 17.50 -8.68 -0.18
N GLU A 157 16.26 -9.02 -0.45
CA GLU A 157 15.11 -8.16 -0.23
C GLU A 157 15.03 -7.67 1.22
N ARG A 158 15.15 -8.55 2.20
CA ARG A 158 15.11 -8.18 3.60
C ARG A 158 16.30 -7.33 4.02
N LEU A 159 17.51 -7.68 3.54
CA LEU A 159 18.71 -6.93 3.89
C LEU A 159 18.65 -5.50 3.38
N ASN A 160 18.12 -5.31 2.17
CA ASN A 160 18.02 -4.00 1.54
C ASN A 160 17.09 -3.05 2.29
N ILE A 161 15.99 -3.57 2.85
CA ILE A 161 14.97 -2.74 3.51
C ILE A 161 14.96 -2.89 5.04
N GLN A 162 15.96 -3.55 5.64
CA GLN A 162 15.99 -3.83 7.08
C GLN A 162 15.85 -2.54 7.91
N LYS A 163 16.57 -1.49 7.54
CA LYS A 163 16.51 -0.21 8.26
C LYS A 163 15.17 0.50 8.07
N THR A 164 14.61 0.43 6.87
CA THR A 164 13.27 0.95 6.60
C THR A 164 12.21 0.26 7.45
N ILE A 165 12.33 -1.08 7.61
CA ILE A 165 11.46 -1.86 8.49
C ILE A 165 11.59 -1.38 9.94
N GLU A 166 12.82 -1.30 10.44
CA GLU A 166 13.09 -0.86 11.81
C GLU A 166 12.54 0.55 12.08
N MET A 167 12.64 1.43 11.10
CA MET A 167 12.14 2.80 11.18
C MET A 167 10.62 2.84 11.14
N ALA A 168 9.99 2.23 10.13
CA ALA A 168 8.54 2.26 9.95
C ALA A 168 7.78 1.62 11.13
N MET A 169 8.32 0.51 11.67
CA MET A 169 7.72 -0.24 12.76
C MET A 169 8.17 0.22 14.16
N ALA A 170 8.98 1.29 14.25
CA ALA A 170 9.35 1.86 15.55
C ALA A 170 8.10 2.39 16.27
N ASP A 171 8.01 2.19 17.60
CA ASP A 171 6.87 2.59 18.44
C ASP A 171 6.41 4.05 18.24
N GLN A 172 7.33 4.91 17.83
CA GLN A 172 7.05 6.33 17.60
C GLN A 172 6.32 6.59 16.26
N TYR A 173 6.38 5.67 15.31
CA TYR A 173 5.76 5.80 13.99
C TYR A 173 4.64 4.77 13.80
N ASP A 174 4.92 3.50 14.08
CA ASP A 174 3.97 2.37 13.95
C ASP A 174 3.26 2.36 12.58
N LYS A 175 4.06 2.45 11.51
CA LYS A 175 3.55 2.58 10.13
C LYS A 175 3.54 1.24 9.41
N ALA A 176 2.59 1.09 8.50
CA ALA A 176 2.57 -0.07 7.60
C ALA A 176 3.77 -0.04 6.64
N ILE A 177 4.32 -1.21 6.34
CA ILE A 177 5.38 -1.36 5.35
C ILE A 177 5.11 -2.58 4.46
N LEU A 178 5.20 -2.37 3.15
CA LEU A 178 5.16 -3.44 2.15
C LEU A 178 6.47 -3.47 1.36
N THR A 179 6.90 -4.64 0.97
CA THR A 179 7.97 -4.82 -0.02
C THR A 179 7.34 -5.13 -1.38
N ALA A 180 7.67 -4.33 -2.40
CA ALA A 180 7.21 -4.56 -3.75
C ALA A 180 8.17 -5.47 -4.50
N TYR A 181 7.63 -6.45 -5.22
CA TYR A 181 8.35 -7.38 -6.08
C TYR A 181 8.08 -7.06 -7.54
N GLU A 182 9.15 -6.78 -8.30
CA GLU A 182 9.07 -6.49 -9.71
C GLU A 182 8.95 -7.78 -10.53
N LEU A 183 7.94 -7.83 -11.37
CA LEU A 183 7.63 -8.95 -12.25
C LEU A 183 7.92 -8.67 -13.72
N GLN A 184 8.21 -7.41 -14.10
CA GLN A 184 8.50 -7.04 -15.49
C GLN A 184 9.86 -7.58 -15.93
N PRO A 185 10.04 -7.82 -17.23
CA PRO A 185 11.33 -8.27 -17.78
C PRO A 185 12.44 -7.25 -17.53
N VAL A 186 13.65 -7.75 -17.25
CA VAL A 186 14.85 -6.91 -17.20
C VAL A 186 15.04 -6.18 -18.54
N GLY A 187 15.27 -4.89 -18.51
CA GLY A 187 15.46 -4.05 -19.69
C GLY A 187 14.20 -3.33 -20.16
N GLU A 188 13.03 -3.67 -19.65
CA GLU A 188 11.80 -2.92 -19.87
C GLU A 188 11.75 -1.69 -18.98
N TYR A 189 11.26 -0.58 -19.49
CA TYR A 189 11.15 0.69 -18.74
C TYR A 189 12.41 1.11 -17.96
N GLY A 190 13.60 0.74 -18.45
CA GLY A 190 14.85 1.10 -17.78
C GLY A 190 15.28 0.17 -16.63
N LEU A 191 14.67 -1.00 -16.48
CA LEU A 191 14.96 -1.94 -15.41
C LEU A 191 16.25 -2.76 -15.58
N GLN A 192 17.16 -2.38 -16.51
CA GLN A 192 18.42 -3.12 -16.75
C GLN A 192 19.30 -3.27 -15.49
N GLU A 193 19.16 -2.38 -14.54
CA GLU A 193 19.92 -2.38 -13.29
C GLU A 193 19.25 -3.21 -12.19
N TYR A 194 18.01 -3.65 -12.41
CA TYR A 194 17.23 -4.41 -11.43
C TYR A 194 17.25 -5.91 -11.72
N ASN A 195 17.15 -6.69 -10.67
CA ASN A 195 17.02 -8.13 -10.74
C ASN A 195 15.59 -8.54 -10.40
N THR A 196 14.80 -8.84 -11.41
CA THR A 196 13.35 -9.06 -11.31
C THR A 196 12.99 -10.55 -11.22
N TYR A 197 11.72 -10.84 -10.91
CA TYR A 197 11.18 -12.20 -10.82
C TYR A 197 10.47 -12.67 -12.09
N ASN A 198 10.60 -11.96 -13.20
CA ASN A 198 9.94 -12.30 -14.46
C ASN A 198 10.20 -13.75 -14.92
N GLU A 199 11.46 -14.19 -14.88
CA GLU A 199 11.84 -15.53 -15.33
C GLU A 199 11.53 -16.62 -14.29
N ASP A 200 11.36 -16.25 -13.01
CA ASP A 200 11.18 -17.21 -11.91
C ASP A 200 9.71 -17.49 -11.61
N GLY A 201 8.84 -16.56 -11.99
CA GLY A 201 7.39 -16.66 -11.79
C GLY A 201 6.91 -16.37 -10.38
N LEU A 202 5.59 -16.37 -10.22
CA LEU A 202 4.90 -15.94 -8.99
C LEU A 202 5.19 -16.86 -7.79
N ASP A 203 5.35 -18.16 -8.01
CA ASP A 203 5.66 -19.10 -6.94
C ASP A 203 7.03 -18.83 -6.30
N ALA A 204 7.98 -18.34 -7.09
CA ALA A 204 9.29 -17.95 -6.58
C ALA A 204 9.20 -16.70 -5.72
N VAL A 205 8.35 -15.74 -6.09
CA VAL A 205 8.05 -14.56 -5.27
C VAL A 205 7.45 -14.97 -3.93
N GLU A 206 6.40 -15.81 -3.96
CA GLU A 206 5.77 -16.32 -2.74
C GLU A 206 6.75 -17.04 -1.82
N LYS A 207 7.57 -17.89 -2.40
CA LYS A 207 8.59 -18.62 -1.65
C LYS A 207 9.60 -17.67 -1.01
N ASN A 208 10.15 -16.75 -1.79
CA ASN A 208 11.11 -15.75 -1.30
C ASN A 208 10.51 -14.88 -0.20
N TYR A 209 9.30 -14.34 -0.42
CA TYR A 209 8.61 -13.54 0.58
C TYR A 209 8.43 -14.31 1.90
N ASN A 210 7.97 -15.56 1.84
CA ASN A 210 7.80 -16.38 3.03
C ASN A 210 9.12 -16.70 3.74
N GLU A 211 10.21 -16.92 3.01
CA GLU A 211 11.55 -17.15 3.57
C GLU A 211 12.13 -15.91 4.24
N GLN A 212 11.91 -14.73 3.66
CA GLN A 212 12.52 -13.48 4.12
C GLN A 212 11.67 -12.74 5.15
N PHE A 213 10.34 -12.74 4.99
CA PHE A 213 9.41 -11.93 5.78
C PHE A 213 8.33 -12.74 6.50
N GLY A 214 8.29 -14.05 6.31
CA GLY A 214 7.29 -14.92 6.96
C GLY A 214 7.28 -14.77 8.47
N GLY A 215 6.09 -14.48 9.03
CA GLY A 215 5.91 -14.25 10.48
C GLY A 215 6.29 -12.84 10.95
N THR A 216 6.56 -11.91 10.03
CA THR A 216 6.70 -10.47 10.32
C THR A 216 5.43 -9.72 9.94
N ASP A 217 5.35 -8.44 10.30
CA ASP A 217 4.26 -7.54 9.89
C ASP A 217 4.52 -6.82 8.56
N VAL A 218 5.63 -7.12 7.89
CA VAL A 218 5.91 -6.60 6.53
C VAL A 218 4.94 -7.23 5.55
N GLY A 219 4.25 -6.40 4.76
CA GLY A 219 3.36 -6.85 3.69
C GLY A 219 4.11 -7.10 2.37
N ILE A 220 3.39 -7.63 1.38
CA ILE A 220 3.89 -7.83 0.02
C ILE A 220 3.05 -7.04 -0.98
N ALA A 221 3.69 -6.48 -2.01
CA ALA A 221 3.03 -5.90 -3.17
C ALA A 221 3.60 -6.50 -4.46
N PHE A 222 2.72 -6.89 -5.39
CA PHE A 222 3.11 -7.41 -6.71
C PHE A 222 3.08 -6.29 -7.74
N HIS A 223 4.19 -6.03 -8.40
CA HIS A 223 4.28 -5.03 -9.45
C HIS A 223 4.48 -5.71 -10.81
N ASN A 224 3.42 -5.94 -11.63
CA ASN A 224 2.03 -5.49 -11.50
C ASN A 224 1.05 -6.62 -11.88
N LEU A 225 -0.27 -6.32 -11.90
CA LEU A 225 -1.34 -7.29 -12.21
C LEU A 225 -1.22 -7.86 -13.63
N ASN A 226 -0.86 -7.06 -14.63
CA ASN A 226 -0.69 -7.52 -16.00
C ASN A 226 0.39 -8.59 -16.09
N MET A 227 1.51 -8.39 -15.39
CA MET A 227 2.57 -9.39 -15.32
C MET A 227 2.14 -10.65 -14.55
N MET A 228 1.31 -10.49 -13.50
CA MET A 228 0.73 -11.65 -12.82
C MET A 228 -0.14 -12.49 -13.77
N ARG A 229 -0.93 -11.85 -14.65
CA ARG A 229 -1.72 -12.53 -15.69
C ARG A 229 -0.82 -13.32 -16.65
N GLU A 230 0.25 -12.70 -17.13
CA GLU A 230 1.20 -13.33 -18.07
C GLU A 230 1.95 -14.50 -17.45
N LEU A 231 2.38 -14.37 -16.19
CA LEU A 231 3.13 -15.40 -15.48
C LEU A 231 2.25 -16.55 -14.95
N ASN A 232 0.93 -16.38 -14.93
CA ASN A 232 -0.03 -17.41 -14.53
C ASN A 232 -1.15 -17.63 -15.56
N PRO A 233 -0.84 -18.01 -16.80
CA PRO A 233 -1.85 -18.20 -17.85
C PRO A 233 -2.88 -19.30 -17.52
N ALA A 234 -2.52 -20.28 -16.70
CA ALA A 234 -3.43 -21.37 -16.29
C ALA A 234 -4.58 -20.90 -15.40
N GLY A 235 -4.45 -19.75 -14.71
CA GLY A 235 -5.52 -19.16 -13.92
C GLY A 235 -6.64 -18.54 -14.76
N ILE A 236 -6.36 -18.23 -16.04
CA ILE A 236 -7.29 -17.58 -16.96
C ILE A 236 -8.06 -18.61 -17.83
N GLU A 237 -7.49 -19.81 -18.06
CA GLU A 237 -8.09 -20.86 -18.91
C GLU A 237 -9.10 -21.77 -18.19
N GLY A 238 -9.37 -21.54 -16.91
CA GLY A 238 -10.18 -22.40 -16.03
C GLY A 238 -11.70 -22.22 -16.13
N LYS A 239 -12.25 -21.79 -17.28
CA LYS A 239 -13.72 -21.76 -17.52
C LYS A 239 -14.12 -22.40 -18.82
#